data_04c638ec7e6effb04a03dd2967807d99
#
_entry.id   04c638ec7e6effb04a03dd2967807d99
#
_cell.length_a   1.000
_cell.length_b   1.000
_cell.length_c   1.000
_cell.angle_alpha   90.00
_cell.angle_beta   90.00
_cell.angle_gamma   90.00
#
_symmetry.space_group_name_H-M   'P 1'
#
loop_
_entity.id
_entity.type
_entity.pdbx_description
1 polymer ?
#
loop_
_entity_poly.entity_id
_entity_poly.type
_entity_poly.pdbx_seq_one_letter_code
_entity_poly.pdbx_strand_id
1 'polypeptide(L)'
;MTKKMLTILLALSMLLSVLTGCGSGGAGSGSTASGQSAAGSGGSTDKKTIGMVVKNTSTEYIQAFMIGAQEACDKYGIELKIVDGKADSLKIMDAIDTFIVQGIDGFILAGAEDLVTLVPGIEKLNEEGIPVFAVDTCPEGGHVDMFITNDIVDSSRKAAAQMVQGIKDANGGEVPKGVIIEITGSLVDMYTTECHEGFSSVMEQYPQLTVVQGEGHWNNDDSHSRTSDLLTRYGDDVLGIYVHTPDIMGSGVVAAVEAAGLDPADYFISGICIGVEGMHLLNEGKLYAVVEQPALDMTTMAVEYLNKMFNGEEIPKVGDTITKEGALWSPAKVINNEFAASGATMILQSPLVPQECQPSDERLYENRIG
;
A
#
# COMPACT_ATOMS: atom_id res chain seq x y z
N MET A 1 -32.98 -18.95 -42.91
CA MET A 1 -34.17 -18.15 -43.31
C MET A 1 -33.95 -16.75 -42.77
N THR A 2 -33.62 -15.92 -43.67
CA THR A 2 -34.13 -14.61 -44.14
C THR A 2 -33.95 -13.46 -43.14
N LYS A 3 -32.93 -12.63 -43.38
CA LYS A 3 -32.91 -11.34 -44.10
C LYS A 3 -33.92 -10.31 -43.60
N LYS A 4 -33.42 -9.18 -43.09
CA LYS A 4 -33.70 -7.88 -43.77
C LYS A 4 -32.78 -6.77 -43.21
N MET A 5 -31.96 -6.25 -44.13
CA MET A 5 -31.33 -4.93 -44.13
C MET A 5 -32.38 -3.82 -44.12
N LEU A 6 -32.09 -2.70 -43.53
CA LEU A 6 -32.56 -1.42 -44.06
C LEU A 6 -31.58 -0.30 -43.75
N THR A 7 -31.01 0.21 -44.82
CA THR A 7 -30.15 1.39 -44.99
C THR A 7 -31.02 2.64 -45.09
N ILE A 8 -30.69 3.76 -44.45
CA ILE A 8 -31.10 5.10 -44.92
C ILE A 8 -29.94 6.08 -44.73
N LEU A 9 -29.59 6.65 -45.89
CA LEU A 9 -28.61 7.74 -46.12
C LEU A 9 -29.32 9.12 -46.06
N LEU A 10 -28.50 10.18 -46.13
CA LEU A 10 -28.70 11.61 -46.47
C LEU A 10 -28.89 12.56 -45.27
N ALA A 11 -28.35 13.80 -45.24
CA ALA A 11 -27.53 14.62 -46.16
C ALA A 11 -26.97 15.79 -45.32
N LEU A 12 -25.78 16.13 -45.54
CA LEU A 12 -25.09 17.32 -46.04
C LEU A 12 -25.86 18.65 -45.96
N SER A 13 -25.38 19.65 -45.22
CA SER A 13 -25.42 21.07 -45.60
C SER A 13 -24.30 21.89 -44.96
N MET A 14 -23.40 22.39 -45.83
CA MET A 14 -22.46 23.48 -45.62
C MET A 14 -23.20 24.80 -45.44
N LEU A 15 -22.65 25.70 -44.61
CA LEU A 15 -22.77 27.15 -44.81
C LEU A 15 -21.49 27.86 -44.38
N LEU A 16 -20.80 28.36 -45.39
CA LEU A 16 -19.70 29.35 -45.31
C LEU A 16 -20.35 30.73 -45.15
N SER A 17 -19.78 31.55 -44.27
CA SER A 17 -19.91 33.02 -44.35
C SER A 17 -18.59 33.73 -43.99
N VAL A 18 -18.00 34.24 -45.05
CA VAL A 18 -16.91 35.20 -45.03
C VAL A 18 -17.50 36.61 -44.95
N LEU A 19 -16.99 37.45 -44.12
CA LEU A 19 -17.12 38.92 -44.24
C LEU A 19 -15.84 39.61 -43.85
N THR A 20 -15.21 40.14 -44.89
CA THR A 20 -14.12 41.16 -44.93
C THR A 20 -14.63 42.52 -44.58
N GLY A 21 -13.83 43.28 -43.81
CA GLY A 21 -14.04 44.70 -43.58
C GLY A 21 -12.70 45.44 -43.37
N CYS A 22 -12.22 46.05 -44.46
CA CYS A 22 -11.12 47.05 -44.42
C CYS A 22 -11.65 48.41 -43.99
N GLY A 23 -10.81 49.18 -43.24
CA GLY A 23 -11.01 50.61 -42.98
C GLY A 23 -9.76 51.27 -42.45
N SER A 24 -9.23 52.14 -43.26
CA SER A 24 -7.95 52.86 -43.27
C SER A 24 -7.85 54.04 -42.31
N GLY A 25 -6.57 54.31 -41.87
CA GLY A 25 -5.96 55.61 -41.97
C GLY A 25 -5.90 56.53 -40.73
N GLY A 26 -4.70 56.89 -40.37
CA GLY A 26 -4.43 58.04 -39.47
C GLY A 26 -3.02 58.08 -38.91
N ALA A 27 -2.13 58.80 -39.56
CA ALA A 27 -0.75 59.06 -39.11
C ALA A 27 -0.73 60.13 -38.01
N GLY A 28 0.14 59.95 -36.99
CA GLY A 28 0.43 60.94 -35.96
C GLY A 28 1.75 60.64 -35.24
N SER A 29 2.68 61.52 -35.48
CA SER A 29 4.09 61.56 -35.12
C SER A 29 4.37 61.72 -33.60
N GLY A 30 5.45 61.02 -33.10
CA GLY A 30 6.44 61.57 -32.19
C GLY A 30 6.21 61.37 -30.69
N SER A 31 7.02 60.58 -30.03
CA SER A 31 8.00 61.02 -29.04
C SER A 31 8.64 59.83 -28.32
N THR A 32 9.96 59.83 -28.34
CA THR A 32 10.84 58.92 -27.59
C THR A 32 10.69 59.07 -26.09
N ALA A 33 10.39 57.96 -25.38
CA ALA A 33 10.69 57.82 -23.97
C ALA A 33 11.16 56.38 -23.70
N SER A 34 12.45 56.29 -23.38
CA SER A 34 13.08 55.08 -22.88
C SER A 34 12.46 54.63 -21.56
N GLY A 35 11.62 53.61 -21.61
CA GLY A 35 11.11 52.93 -20.46
C GLY A 35 11.72 51.54 -20.37
N GLN A 36 12.52 51.35 -19.36
CA GLN A 36 13.12 50.11 -18.95
C GLN A 36 12.01 49.09 -18.68
N SER A 37 11.82 48.15 -19.59
CA SER A 37 10.96 47.00 -19.33
C SER A 37 11.66 46.09 -18.32
N ALA A 38 11.27 46.18 -17.08
CA ALA A 38 11.49 45.08 -16.15
C ALA A 38 10.75 43.85 -16.71
N ALA A 39 11.50 42.92 -17.27
CA ALA A 39 11.01 41.58 -17.54
C ALA A 39 10.66 40.95 -16.19
N GLY A 40 9.41 41.08 -15.79
CA GLY A 40 8.81 40.24 -14.76
C GLY A 40 8.83 38.81 -15.31
N SER A 41 9.77 38.02 -14.85
CA SER A 41 9.74 36.59 -14.97
C SER A 41 8.54 36.11 -14.15
N GLY A 42 7.35 36.15 -14.74
CA GLY A 42 6.21 35.38 -14.30
C GLY A 42 6.46 33.96 -14.73
N GLY A 43 7.22 33.22 -13.94
CA GLY A 43 7.26 31.79 -14.06
C GLY A 43 5.84 31.27 -13.78
N SER A 44 5.14 30.87 -14.82
CA SER A 44 4.07 29.87 -14.69
C SER A 44 4.78 28.66 -14.11
N THR A 45 4.66 28.43 -12.82
CA THR A 45 5.02 27.14 -12.23
C THR A 45 3.95 26.19 -12.72
N ASP A 46 4.24 25.51 -13.84
CA ASP A 46 3.38 24.42 -14.29
C ASP A 46 3.28 23.47 -13.11
N LYS A 47 2.03 23.24 -12.65
CA LYS A 47 1.73 22.40 -11.51
C LYS A 47 2.21 20.97 -11.84
N LYS A 48 3.10 20.43 -11.01
CA LYS A 48 3.56 19.06 -11.19
C LYS A 48 2.44 18.07 -11.05
N THR A 49 2.48 17.00 -11.81
CA THR A 49 1.45 15.95 -11.84
C THR A 49 2.08 14.60 -11.56
N ILE A 50 1.53 13.88 -10.58
CA ILE A 50 1.88 12.47 -10.30
C ILE A 50 0.75 11.58 -10.79
N GLY A 51 1.09 10.56 -11.61
CA GLY A 51 0.22 9.45 -11.92
C GLY A 51 0.41 8.34 -10.90
N MET A 52 -0.66 7.84 -10.32
CA MET A 52 -0.63 6.72 -9.37
C MET A 52 -1.56 5.62 -9.86
N VAL A 53 -1.09 4.39 -9.91
CA VAL A 53 -1.93 3.21 -10.11
C VAL A 53 -1.95 2.40 -8.85
N VAL A 54 -3.16 2.06 -8.39
CA VAL A 54 -3.38 1.17 -7.25
C VAL A 54 -3.92 -0.17 -7.72
N LYS A 55 -3.59 -1.27 -6.99
CA LYS A 55 -4.08 -2.62 -7.31
C LYS A 55 -5.60 -2.67 -7.46
N ASN A 56 -6.33 -2.12 -6.49
CA ASN A 56 -7.79 -1.96 -6.47
C ASN A 56 -8.15 -0.84 -5.49
N THR A 57 -9.42 -0.49 -5.39
CA THR A 57 -9.90 0.55 -4.46
C THR A 57 -10.81 -0.01 -3.36
N SER A 58 -10.91 -1.34 -3.23
CA SER A 58 -11.89 -2.01 -2.37
C SER A 58 -11.39 -2.31 -0.96
N THR A 59 -10.07 -2.35 -0.72
CA THR A 59 -9.50 -2.66 0.57
C THR A 59 -9.07 -1.41 1.32
N GLU A 60 -9.22 -1.39 2.64
CA GLU A 60 -8.83 -0.29 3.51
C GLU A 60 -7.33 0.01 3.41
N TYR A 61 -6.50 -1.03 3.33
CA TYR A 61 -5.07 -0.91 3.14
C TYR A 61 -4.70 -0.10 1.88
N ILE A 62 -5.35 -0.37 0.75
CA ILE A 62 -5.16 0.41 -0.49
C ILE A 62 -5.77 1.82 -0.37
N GLN A 63 -6.86 1.99 0.36
CA GLN A 63 -7.41 3.32 0.64
C GLN A 63 -6.41 4.18 1.43
N ALA A 64 -5.68 3.59 2.38
CA ALA A 64 -4.60 4.28 3.09
C ALA A 64 -3.51 4.80 2.15
N PHE A 65 -3.13 4.04 1.12
CA PHE A 65 -2.20 4.52 0.08
C PHE A 65 -2.74 5.75 -0.64
N MET A 66 -4.02 5.74 -1.01
CA MET A 66 -4.63 6.88 -1.74
C MET A 66 -4.70 8.13 -0.85
N ILE A 67 -5.06 7.96 0.44
CA ILE A 67 -5.12 9.06 1.41
C ILE A 67 -3.73 9.67 1.61
N GLY A 68 -2.71 8.86 1.90
CA GLY A 68 -1.35 9.33 2.12
C GLY A 68 -0.77 10.08 0.92
N ALA A 69 -1.00 9.56 -0.29
CA ALA A 69 -0.58 10.21 -1.52
C ALA A 69 -1.32 11.55 -1.75
N GLN A 70 -2.65 11.59 -1.54
CA GLN A 70 -3.44 12.80 -1.75
C GLN A 70 -3.04 13.91 -0.78
N GLU A 71 -2.93 13.61 0.51
CA GLU A 71 -2.53 14.60 1.52
C GLU A 71 -1.13 15.17 1.26
N ALA A 72 -0.18 14.31 0.86
CA ALA A 72 1.15 14.76 0.51
C ALA A 72 1.15 15.61 -0.77
N CYS A 73 0.38 15.24 -1.78
CA CYS A 73 0.21 16.05 -3.00
C CYS A 73 -0.43 17.40 -2.70
N ASP A 74 -1.45 17.45 -1.86
CA ASP A 74 -2.09 18.70 -1.44
C ASP A 74 -1.11 19.62 -0.70
N LYS A 75 -0.29 19.04 0.19
CA LYS A 75 0.77 19.75 0.93
C LYS A 75 1.79 20.41 0.01
N TYR A 76 2.16 19.76 -1.09
CA TYR A 76 3.19 20.26 -2.03
C TYR A 76 2.60 20.97 -3.24
N GLY A 77 1.27 21.06 -3.37
CA GLY A 77 0.61 21.69 -4.52
C GLY A 77 0.74 20.86 -5.82
N ILE A 78 0.90 19.56 -5.70
CA ILE A 78 1.03 18.60 -6.81
C ILE A 78 -0.37 18.12 -7.22
N GLU A 79 -0.60 17.88 -8.51
CA GLU A 79 -1.81 17.21 -8.98
C GLU A 79 -1.61 15.70 -8.90
N LEU A 80 -2.55 15.00 -8.24
CA LEU A 80 -2.56 13.54 -8.18
C LEU A 80 -3.64 12.97 -9.09
N LYS A 81 -3.27 12.04 -9.96
CA LYS A 81 -4.20 11.28 -10.81
C LYS A 81 -4.13 9.81 -10.42
N ILE A 82 -5.22 9.27 -9.87
CA ILE A 82 -5.27 7.87 -9.43
C ILE A 82 -6.07 7.04 -10.41
N VAL A 83 -5.57 5.86 -10.76
CA VAL A 83 -6.27 4.85 -11.56
C VAL A 83 -6.39 3.55 -10.77
N ASP A 84 -7.60 3.01 -10.72
CA ASP A 84 -7.91 1.69 -10.18
C ASP A 84 -7.50 0.61 -11.19
N GLY A 85 -6.45 -0.14 -10.88
CA GLY A 85 -5.93 -1.24 -11.69
C GLY A 85 -6.85 -2.46 -11.72
N LYS A 86 -7.79 -2.59 -10.77
CA LYS A 86 -8.76 -3.70 -10.66
C LYS A 86 -8.12 -5.08 -10.62
N ALA A 87 -6.93 -5.19 -10.07
CA ALA A 87 -6.10 -6.40 -10.05
C ALA A 87 -5.90 -7.00 -11.47
N ASP A 88 -5.77 -6.13 -12.49
CA ASP A 88 -5.65 -6.49 -13.90
C ASP A 88 -4.43 -5.79 -14.50
N SER A 89 -3.36 -6.53 -14.75
CA SER A 89 -2.10 -6.02 -15.26
C SER A 89 -2.25 -5.29 -16.61
N LEU A 90 -3.20 -5.69 -17.45
CA LEU A 90 -3.46 -5.00 -18.72
C LEU A 90 -4.02 -3.59 -18.47
N LYS A 91 -4.91 -3.43 -17.50
CA LYS A 91 -5.43 -2.10 -17.12
C LYS A 91 -4.35 -1.22 -16.52
N ILE A 92 -3.45 -1.80 -15.72
CA ILE A 92 -2.30 -1.07 -15.18
C ILE A 92 -1.41 -0.59 -16.34
N MET A 93 -1.13 -1.44 -17.33
CA MET A 93 -0.37 -1.07 -18.52
C MET A 93 -1.04 0.03 -19.35
N ASP A 94 -2.36 -0.07 -19.59
CA ASP A 94 -3.15 0.96 -20.28
C ASP A 94 -3.13 2.30 -19.53
N ALA A 95 -3.15 2.26 -18.19
CA ALA A 95 -3.05 3.45 -17.37
C ALA A 95 -1.66 4.10 -17.48
N ILE A 96 -0.57 3.30 -17.48
CA ILE A 96 0.80 3.79 -17.69
C ILE A 96 0.90 4.50 -19.06
N ASP A 97 0.44 3.85 -20.14
CA ASP A 97 0.47 4.45 -21.49
C ASP A 97 -0.33 5.77 -21.54
N THR A 98 -1.48 5.81 -20.84
CA THR A 98 -2.30 7.01 -20.73
C THR A 98 -1.58 8.13 -19.98
N PHE A 99 -0.91 7.82 -18.88
CA PHE A 99 -0.16 8.79 -18.08
C PHE A 99 1.03 9.36 -18.84
N ILE A 100 1.76 8.53 -19.61
CA ILE A 100 2.84 8.98 -20.48
C ILE A 100 2.31 10.00 -21.50
N VAL A 101 1.20 9.69 -22.19
CA VAL A 101 0.57 10.62 -23.16
C VAL A 101 0.10 11.92 -22.49
N GLN A 102 -0.33 11.85 -21.24
CA GLN A 102 -0.75 13.02 -20.46
C GLN A 102 0.43 13.88 -19.95
N GLY A 103 1.66 13.38 -20.06
CA GLY A 103 2.88 14.09 -19.64
C GLY A 103 2.95 14.27 -18.14
N ILE A 104 2.76 13.20 -17.36
CA ILE A 104 2.98 13.24 -15.92
C ILE A 104 4.46 13.50 -15.57
N ASP A 105 4.73 14.09 -14.43
CA ASP A 105 6.10 14.39 -13.96
C ASP A 105 6.69 13.27 -13.09
N GLY A 106 5.87 12.37 -12.54
CA GLY A 106 6.29 11.24 -11.73
C GLY A 106 5.23 10.17 -11.67
N PHE A 107 5.64 8.93 -11.36
CA PHE A 107 4.75 7.77 -11.31
C PHE A 107 4.90 7.00 -10.01
N ILE A 108 3.76 6.54 -9.45
CA ILE A 108 3.70 5.66 -8.28
C ILE A 108 2.90 4.42 -8.63
N LEU A 109 3.52 3.23 -8.49
CA LEU A 109 2.83 1.95 -8.48
C LEU A 109 2.61 1.55 -7.02
N ALA A 110 1.36 1.46 -6.59
CA ALA A 110 1.00 1.14 -5.20
C ALA A 110 0.22 -0.17 -5.11
N GLY A 111 0.94 -1.23 -4.81
CA GLY A 111 0.46 -2.60 -4.84
C GLY A 111 0.17 -3.09 -6.27
N ALA A 112 0.62 -4.28 -6.61
CA ALA A 112 0.30 -4.99 -7.84
C ALA A 112 0.55 -6.47 -7.64
N GLU A 113 -0.04 -7.33 -8.48
CA GLU A 113 0.13 -8.78 -8.35
C GLU A 113 1.12 -9.33 -9.37
N ASP A 114 0.89 -9.11 -10.64
CA ASP A 114 1.71 -9.66 -11.74
C ASP A 114 2.85 -8.69 -12.11
N LEU A 115 3.87 -8.71 -11.30
CA LEU A 115 4.97 -7.74 -11.33
C LEU A 115 5.87 -7.89 -12.57
N VAL A 116 6.00 -9.10 -13.11
CA VAL A 116 6.77 -9.38 -14.33
C VAL A 116 6.09 -8.77 -15.56
N THR A 117 4.78 -8.89 -15.66
CA THR A 117 3.99 -8.33 -16.78
C THR A 117 4.06 -6.80 -16.82
N LEU A 118 4.35 -6.13 -15.70
CA LEU A 118 4.42 -4.66 -15.64
C LEU A 118 5.78 -4.10 -16.10
N VAL A 119 6.82 -4.92 -16.21
CA VAL A 119 8.17 -4.47 -16.57
C VAL A 119 8.22 -3.61 -17.84
N PRO A 120 7.55 -3.98 -18.97
CA PRO A 120 7.56 -3.12 -20.17
C PRO A 120 6.94 -1.73 -19.96
N GLY A 121 5.97 -1.60 -19.04
CA GLY A 121 5.39 -0.30 -18.68
C GLY A 121 6.36 0.57 -17.89
N ILE A 122 7.11 -0.03 -16.98
CA ILE A 122 8.17 0.66 -16.22
C ILE A 122 9.28 1.13 -17.17
N GLU A 123 9.71 0.28 -18.10
CA GLU A 123 10.72 0.64 -19.11
C GLU A 123 10.26 1.82 -19.97
N LYS A 124 9.00 1.87 -20.41
CA LYS A 124 8.45 3.04 -21.15
C LYS A 124 8.52 4.33 -20.31
N LEU A 125 8.15 4.28 -19.02
CA LEU A 125 8.28 5.45 -18.13
C LEU A 125 9.73 5.90 -18.02
N ASN A 126 10.67 4.96 -17.92
CA ASN A 126 12.09 5.24 -17.87
C ASN A 126 12.62 5.86 -19.19
N GLU A 127 12.16 5.40 -20.36
CA GLU A 127 12.51 5.95 -21.66
C GLU A 127 12.06 7.42 -21.80
N GLU A 128 10.93 7.76 -21.21
CA GLU A 128 10.41 9.14 -21.17
C GLU A 128 11.04 9.99 -20.04
N GLY A 129 11.92 9.40 -19.22
CA GLY A 129 12.59 10.10 -18.11
C GLY A 129 11.66 10.41 -16.94
N ILE A 130 10.55 9.71 -16.81
CA ILE A 130 9.60 9.86 -15.70
C ILE A 130 10.10 9.05 -14.52
N PRO A 131 10.37 9.66 -13.34
CA PRO A 131 10.78 8.93 -12.16
C PRO A 131 9.68 7.99 -11.66
N VAL A 132 10.09 6.77 -11.27
CA VAL A 132 9.21 5.68 -10.86
C VAL A 132 9.42 5.33 -9.40
N PHE A 133 8.36 5.35 -8.62
CA PHE A 133 8.31 4.85 -7.25
C PHE A 133 7.39 3.63 -7.18
N ALA A 134 7.83 2.60 -6.48
CA ALA A 134 7.01 1.46 -6.14
C ALA A 134 6.70 1.46 -4.64
N VAL A 135 5.51 1.07 -4.26
CA VAL A 135 5.05 1.00 -2.86
C VAL A 135 4.41 -0.36 -2.62
N ASP A 136 4.75 -1.00 -1.50
CA ASP A 136 4.25 -2.31 -1.08
C ASP A 136 4.82 -3.47 -1.92
N THR A 137 4.68 -3.42 -3.22
CA THR A 137 5.23 -4.40 -4.17
C THR A 137 6.08 -3.70 -5.24
N CYS A 138 7.09 -4.39 -5.77
CA CYS A 138 8.04 -3.83 -6.73
C CYS A 138 8.09 -4.65 -8.02
N PRO A 139 8.04 -4.03 -9.21
CA PRO A 139 8.25 -4.72 -10.49
C PRO A 139 9.59 -5.47 -10.53
N GLU A 140 9.62 -6.62 -11.17
CA GLU A 140 10.80 -7.47 -11.25
C GLU A 140 11.78 -7.05 -12.38
N GLY A 141 11.78 -5.78 -12.77
CA GLY A 141 12.65 -5.20 -13.81
C GLY A 141 12.34 -3.75 -14.09
N GLY A 142 13.08 -3.16 -15.03
CA GLY A 142 13.11 -1.73 -15.26
C GLY A 142 13.86 -0.98 -14.15
N HIS A 143 13.85 0.35 -14.20
CA HIS A 143 14.43 1.20 -13.15
C HIS A 143 13.32 1.73 -12.25
N VAL A 144 13.44 1.47 -10.94
CA VAL A 144 12.60 2.05 -9.89
C VAL A 144 13.49 2.92 -9.03
N ASP A 145 13.26 4.23 -8.99
CA ASP A 145 14.09 5.18 -8.23
C ASP A 145 14.06 4.87 -6.73
N MET A 146 12.89 4.52 -6.21
CA MET A 146 12.72 4.08 -4.84
C MET A 146 11.56 3.07 -4.73
N PHE A 147 11.83 1.93 -4.10
CA PHE A 147 10.81 1.03 -3.59
C PHE A 147 10.62 1.28 -2.09
N ILE A 148 9.39 1.52 -1.66
CA ILE A 148 9.07 1.79 -0.24
C ILE A 148 8.15 0.69 0.26
N THR A 149 8.59 -0.03 1.28
CA THR A 149 7.87 -1.17 1.87
C THR A 149 8.18 -1.29 3.36
N ASN A 150 7.63 -2.29 4.01
CA ASN A 150 7.99 -2.73 5.34
C ASN A 150 8.50 -4.18 5.31
N ASP A 151 9.12 -4.62 6.40
CA ASP A 151 9.64 -5.98 6.53
C ASP A 151 8.55 -6.90 7.09
N ILE A 152 7.94 -7.71 6.22
CA ILE A 152 6.86 -8.64 6.57
C ILE A 152 7.36 -9.74 7.50
N VAL A 153 8.57 -10.26 7.24
CA VAL A 153 9.19 -11.29 8.09
C VAL A 153 9.42 -10.76 9.51
N ASP A 154 9.98 -9.55 9.62
CA ASP A 154 10.19 -8.91 10.94
C ASP A 154 8.87 -8.57 11.64
N SER A 155 7.87 -8.10 10.91
CA SER A 155 6.53 -7.79 11.43
C SER A 155 5.86 -9.04 12.00
N SER A 156 5.89 -10.13 11.23
CA SER A 156 5.34 -11.43 11.65
C SER A 156 6.10 -12.00 12.87
N ARG A 157 7.43 -11.90 12.86
CA ARG A 157 8.26 -12.28 14.00
C ARG A 157 7.90 -11.50 15.28
N LYS A 158 7.68 -10.18 15.17
CA LYS A 158 7.26 -9.33 16.30
C LYS A 158 5.90 -9.79 16.86
N ALA A 159 4.90 -9.99 16.01
CA ALA A 159 3.56 -10.42 16.43
C ALA A 159 3.59 -11.80 17.10
N ALA A 160 4.31 -12.77 16.50
CA ALA A 160 4.49 -14.10 17.07
C ALA A 160 5.23 -14.07 18.41
N ALA A 161 6.29 -13.27 18.54
CA ALA A 161 7.01 -13.12 19.80
C ALA A 161 6.12 -12.53 20.91
N GLN A 162 5.23 -11.61 20.55
CA GLN A 162 4.28 -11.02 21.50
C GLN A 162 3.23 -12.04 21.94
N MET A 163 2.69 -12.87 21.03
CA MET A 163 1.81 -14.00 21.38
C MET A 163 2.48 -14.93 22.39
N VAL A 164 3.71 -15.33 22.14
CA VAL A 164 4.48 -16.20 23.08
C VAL A 164 4.73 -15.49 24.40
N GLN A 165 4.96 -14.17 24.41
CA GLN A 165 5.09 -13.42 25.65
C GLN A 165 3.82 -13.44 26.49
N GLY A 166 2.64 -13.28 25.85
CA GLY A 166 1.35 -13.44 26.51
C GLY A 166 1.17 -14.82 27.14
N ILE A 167 1.51 -15.87 26.40
CA ILE A 167 1.47 -17.26 26.91
C ILE A 167 2.39 -17.41 28.14
N LYS A 168 3.58 -16.86 28.10
CA LYS A 168 4.51 -16.88 29.26
C LYS A 168 3.93 -16.16 30.47
N ASP A 169 3.42 -14.97 30.27
CA ASP A 169 2.88 -14.14 31.34
C ASP A 169 1.71 -14.84 32.06
N ALA A 170 0.85 -15.53 31.31
CA ALA A 170 -0.24 -16.32 31.83
C ALA A 170 0.22 -17.61 32.55
N ASN A 171 1.44 -18.09 32.26
CA ASN A 171 1.97 -19.35 32.77
C ASN A 171 3.19 -19.20 33.69
N GLY A 172 3.30 -18.07 34.42
CA GLY A 172 4.35 -17.85 35.41
C GLY A 172 5.75 -17.68 34.84
N GLY A 173 5.86 -17.26 33.56
CA GLY A 173 7.12 -17.04 32.85
C GLY A 173 7.58 -18.19 31.97
N GLU A 174 6.85 -19.30 31.95
CA GLU A 174 7.18 -20.50 31.18
C GLU A 174 6.24 -20.67 29.97
N VAL A 175 6.73 -21.32 28.92
CA VAL A 175 5.88 -21.77 27.81
C VAL A 175 5.54 -23.24 28.01
N PRO A 176 4.29 -23.60 28.32
CA PRO A 176 3.89 -24.99 28.52
C PRO A 176 3.92 -25.76 27.19
N LYS A 177 3.86 -27.08 27.27
CA LYS A 177 3.61 -27.92 26.09
C LYS A 177 2.19 -27.65 25.59
N GLY A 178 2.04 -27.43 24.27
CA GLY A 178 0.72 -27.17 23.70
C GLY A 178 0.74 -26.98 22.19
N VAL A 179 -0.36 -26.47 21.68
CA VAL A 179 -0.61 -26.27 20.24
C VAL A 179 -0.75 -24.77 19.96
N ILE A 180 -0.11 -24.32 18.88
CA ILE A 180 -0.35 -23.01 18.29
C ILE A 180 -1.07 -23.23 16.97
N ILE A 181 -2.19 -22.58 16.78
CA ILE A 181 -2.91 -22.54 15.50
C ILE A 181 -2.34 -21.39 14.68
N GLU A 182 -1.95 -21.66 13.44
CA GLU A 182 -1.58 -20.65 12.44
C GLU A 182 -2.66 -20.62 11.35
N ILE A 183 -3.38 -19.49 11.24
CA ILE A 183 -4.35 -19.27 10.16
C ILE A 183 -3.65 -18.45 9.07
N THR A 184 -3.38 -19.14 7.96
CA THR A 184 -2.59 -18.57 6.84
C THR A 184 -3.48 -17.92 5.80
N GLY A 185 -2.89 -17.04 4.99
CA GLY A 185 -3.47 -16.65 3.71
C GLY A 185 -3.43 -17.79 2.69
N SER A 186 -3.45 -17.45 1.41
CA SER A 186 -3.28 -18.45 0.33
C SER A 186 -1.83 -18.92 0.28
N LEU A 187 -1.61 -20.24 0.29
CA LEU A 187 -0.28 -20.86 0.33
C LEU A 187 0.57 -20.63 -0.93
N VAL A 188 -0.03 -20.11 -2.00
CA VAL A 188 0.69 -19.75 -3.25
C VAL A 188 1.15 -18.29 -3.25
N ASP A 189 0.81 -17.51 -2.21
CA ASP A 189 1.14 -16.10 -2.09
C ASP A 189 2.50 -15.93 -1.38
N MET A 190 3.35 -15.08 -1.92
CA MET A 190 4.64 -14.75 -1.32
C MET A 190 4.46 -14.12 0.06
N TYR A 191 3.47 -13.26 0.23
CA TYR A 191 3.16 -12.65 1.52
C TYR A 191 2.87 -13.70 2.60
N THR A 192 2.13 -14.77 2.24
CA THR A 192 1.92 -15.92 3.15
C THR A 192 3.23 -16.58 3.54
N THR A 193 4.14 -16.75 2.58
CA THR A 193 5.47 -17.34 2.83
C THR A 193 6.29 -16.49 3.79
N GLU A 194 6.32 -15.18 3.59
CA GLU A 194 7.04 -14.24 4.46
C GLU A 194 6.43 -14.17 5.87
N CYS A 195 5.09 -14.17 5.99
CA CYS A 195 4.41 -14.25 7.28
C CYS A 195 4.78 -15.54 8.02
N HIS A 196 4.74 -16.68 7.32
CA HIS A 196 5.10 -17.98 7.91
C HIS A 196 6.57 -18.01 8.33
N GLU A 197 7.49 -17.47 7.55
CA GLU A 197 8.91 -17.40 7.88
C GLU A 197 9.14 -16.66 9.19
N GLY A 198 8.57 -15.47 9.31
CA GLY A 198 8.68 -14.66 10.53
C GLY A 198 8.10 -15.38 11.76
N PHE A 199 6.89 -15.91 11.63
CA PHE A 199 6.24 -16.69 12.67
C PHE A 199 7.05 -17.93 13.07
N SER A 200 7.48 -18.75 12.10
CA SER A 200 8.24 -19.98 12.34
C SER A 200 9.56 -19.71 13.04
N SER A 201 10.25 -18.62 12.72
CA SER A 201 11.51 -18.23 13.37
C SER A 201 11.39 -18.06 14.89
N VAL A 202 10.19 -17.74 15.39
CA VAL A 202 9.89 -17.68 16.82
C VAL A 202 9.51 -19.07 17.34
N MET A 203 8.66 -19.80 16.63
CA MET A 203 8.18 -21.13 17.08
C MET A 203 9.31 -22.14 17.23
N GLU A 204 10.32 -22.09 16.36
CA GLU A 204 11.52 -22.95 16.43
C GLU A 204 12.29 -22.84 17.76
N GLN A 205 12.13 -21.72 18.48
CA GLN A 205 12.74 -21.53 19.80
C GLN A 205 12.01 -22.28 20.91
N TYR A 206 10.81 -22.83 20.63
CA TYR A 206 9.93 -23.48 21.60
C TYR A 206 9.53 -24.88 21.13
N PRO A 207 10.44 -25.86 21.17
CA PRO A 207 10.19 -27.21 20.65
C PRO A 207 9.08 -27.99 21.36
N GLN A 208 8.59 -27.50 22.49
CA GLN A 208 7.41 -28.04 23.20
C GLN A 208 6.08 -27.59 22.57
N LEU A 209 6.08 -26.60 21.68
CA LEU A 209 4.91 -26.17 20.93
C LEU A 209 4.77 -27.00 19.65
N THR A 210 3.54 -27.36 19.35
CA THR A 210 3.17 -27.99 18.07
C THR A 210 2.41 -26.97 17.23
N VAL A 211 2.93 -26.58 16.08
CA VAL A 211 2.22 -25.70 15.15
C VAL A 211 1.30 -26.52 14.27
N VAL A 212 0.06 -26.07 14.12
CA VAL A 212 -0.93 -26.61 13.19
C VAL A 212 -1.52 -25.52 12.34
N GLN A 213 -1.61 -25.74 11.03
CA GLN A 213 -2.01 -24.74 10.06
C GLN A 213 -3.43 -24.96 9.56
N GLY A 214 -4.14 -23.85 9.30
CA GLY A 214 -5.40 -23.79 8.57
C GLY A 214 -5.35 -22.68 7.52
N GLU A 215 -5.63 -23.02 6.26
CA GLU A 215 -5.64 -22.04 5.17
C GLU A 215 -6.95 -21.24 5.18
N GLY A 216 -6.86 -19.95 5.48
CA GLY A 216 -7.99 -19.01 5.56
C GLY A 216 -8.28 -18.25 4.26
N HIS A 217 -7.45 -18.40 3.21
CA HIS A 217 -7.65 -17.88 1.85
C HIS A 217 -8.02 -16.39 1.81
N TRP A 218 -7.49 -15.58 2.73
CA TRP A 218 -7.77 -14.14 2.82
C TRP A 218 -9.27 -13.81 2.98
N ASN A 219 -10.01 -14.63 3.71
CA ASN A 219 -11.42 -14.36 4.01
C ASN A 219 -11.87 -14.92 5.36
N ASN A 220 -12.94 -14.32 5.91
CA ASN A 220 -13.47 -14.67 7.22
C ASN A 220 -14.15 -16.05 7.25
N ASP A 221 -14.83 -16.48 6.19
CA ASP A 221 -15.59 -17.73 6.18
C ASP A 221 -14.66 -18.95 6.27
N ASP A 222 -13.60 -18.98 5.45
CA ASP A 222 -12.60 -20.04 5.49
C ASP A 222 -11.80 -20.01 6.80
N SER A 223 -11.42 -18.83 7.29
CA SER A 223 -10.74 -18.66 8.57
C SER A 223 -11.58 -19.19 9.74
N HIS A 224 -12.88 -18.88 9.76
CA HIS A 224 -13.81 -19.42 10.74
C HIS A 224 -13.87 -20.95 10.67
N SER A 225 -14.07 -21.51 9.46
CA SER A 225 -14.17 -22.94 9.27
C SER A 225 -12.91 -23.68 9.73
N ARG A 226 -11.73 -23.20 9.33
CA ARG A 226 -10.45 -23.81 9.71
C ARG A 226 -10.16 -23.70 11.19
N THR A 227 -10.44 -22.55 11.80
CA THR A 227 -10.27 -22.36 13.24
C THR A 227 -11.18 -23.29 14.02
N SER A 228 -12.46 -23.43 13.62
CA SER A 228 -13.43 -24.35 14.25
C SER A 228 -12.97 -25.82 14.17
N ASP A 229 -12.48 -26.24 13.00
CA ASP A 229 -11.95 -27.61 12.80
C ASP A 229 -10.74 -27.88 13.71
N LEU A 230 -9.81 -26.93 13.81
CA LEU A 230 -8.60 -27.06 14.61
C LEU A 230 -8.90 -27.01 16.12
N LEU A 231 -9.79 -26.13 16.56
CA LEU A 231 -10.25 -26.08 17.96
C LEU A 231 -10.95 -27.38 18.33
N THR A 232 -11.82 -27.94 17.47
CA THR A 232 -12.48 -29.22 17.70
C THR A 232 -11.46 -30.34 17.83
N ARG A 233 -10.38 -30.32 17.08
CA ARG A 233 -9.36 -31.38 17.05
C ARG A 233 -8.38 -31.31 18.22
N TYR A 234 -8.00 -30.14 18.65
CA TYR A 234 -6.92 -29.95 19.63
C TYR A 234 -7.43 -29.47 20.99
N GLY A 235 -8.64 -28.92 21.06
CA GLY A 235 -9.32 -28.56 22.31
C GLY A 235 -8.48 -27.74 23.26
N ASP A 236 -8.40 -28.21 24.52
CA ASP A 236 -7.71 -27.54 25.62
C ASP A 236 -6.16 -27.48 25.45
N ASP A 237 -5.59 -28.16 24.44
CA ASP A 237 -4.17 -28.09 24.16
C ASP A 237 -3.77 -26.80 23.41
N VAL A 238 -4.74 -26.05 22.86
CA VAL A 238 -4.48 -24.79 22.12
C VAL A 238 -4.12 -23.67 23.09
N LEU A 239 -2.93 -23.11 22.91
CA LEU A 239 -2.40 -22.04 23.75
C LEU A 239 -2.45 -20.66 23.08
N GLY A 240 -2.50 -20.59 21.74
CA GLY A 240 -2.52 -19.34 21.02
C GLY A 240 -2.91 -19.53 19.56
N ILE A 241 -3.34 -18.44 18.94
CA ILE A 241 -3.72 -18.40 17.52
C ILE A 241 -2.98 -17.26 16.84
N TYR A 242 -2.23 -17.59 15.80
CA TYR A 242 -1.57 -16.61 14.94
C TYR A 242 -2.36 -16.49 13.63
N VAL A 243 -2.70 -15.25 13.25
CA VAL A 243 -3.50 -14.96 12.05
C VAL A 243 -2.64 -14.08 11.14
N HIS A 244 -2.42 -14.49 9.89
CA HIS A 244 -1.57 -13.72 8.98
C HIS A 244 -2.06 -12.28 8.81
N THR A 245 -3.39 -12.06 8.63
CA THR A 245 -3.96 -10.72 8.50
C THR A 245 -5.28 -10.59 9.26
N PRO A 246 -5.27 -10.08 10.48
CA PRO A 246 -6.47 -9.85 11.28
C PRO A 246 -7.52 -8.92 10.65
N ASP A 247 -7.15 -8.03 9.74
CA ASP A 247 -8.05 -7.11 9.03
C ASP A 247 -9.15 -7.83 8.23
N ILE A 248 -8.81 -8.95 7.57
CA ILE A 248 -9.73 -9.69 6.70
C ILE A 248 -9.99 -11.14 7.14
N MET A 249 -9.29 -11.62 8.14
CA MET A 249 -9.45 -13.01 8.67
C MET A 249 -9.75 -13.03 10.18
N GLY A 250 -9.47 -11.95 10.90
CA GLY A 250 -9.58 -11.90 12.35
C GLY A 250 -10.98 -12.13 12.89
N SER A 251 -12.00 -11.52 12.28
CA SER A 251 -13.40 -11.69 12.67
C SER A 251 -13.85 -13.16 12.52
N GLY A 252 -13.40 -13.86 11.48
CA GLY A 252 -13.68 -15.29 11.30
C GLY A 252 -13.06 -16.13 12.41
N VAL A 253 -11.80 -15.87 12.75
CA VAL A 253 -11.09 -16.56 13.84
C VAL A 253 -11.78 -16.33 15.19
N VAL A 254 -12.06 -15.07 15.54
CA VAL A 254 -12.75 -14.70 16.79
C VAL A 254 -14.12 -15.35 16.87
N ALA A 255 -14.91 -15.27 15.80
CA ALA A 255 -16.25 -15.90 15.76
C ALA A 255 -16.19 -17.43 15.94
N ALA A 256 -15.16 -18.10 15.43
CA ALA A 256 -14.98 -19.55 15.64
C ALA A 256 -14.68 -19.89 17.10
N VAL A 257 -13.85 -19.09 17.78
CA VAL A 257 -13.54 -19.25 19.21
C VAL A 257 -14.82 -19.04 20.05
N GLU A 258 -15.55 -17.95 19.80
CA GLU A 258 -16.81 -17.65 20.49
C GLU A 258 -17.89 -18.71 20.25
N ALA A 259 -18.01 -19.24 19.01
CA ALA A 259 -18.93 -20.29 18.67
C ALA A 259 -18.64 -21.64 19.39
N ALA A 260 -17.38 -21.86 19.74
CA ALA A 260 -16.97 -22.99 20.58
C ALA A 260 -17.25 -22.76 22.07
N GLY A 261 -17.79 -21.60 22.46
CA GLY A 261 -18.06 -21.23 23.85
C GLY A 261 -16.81 -20.82 24.63
N LEU A 262 -15.76 -20.43 23.95
CA LEU A 262 -14.46 -20.05 24.49
C LEU A 262 -14.28 -18.52 24.45
N ASP A 263 -13.37 -17.99 25.29
CA ASP A 263 -13.04 -16.56 25.30
C ASP A 263 -11.83 -16.30 24.38
N PRO A 264 -11.96 -15.48 23.34
CA PRO A 264 -10.82 -15.13 22.48
C PRO A 264 -9.60 -14.58 23.22
N ALA A 265 -9.79 -13.87 24.34
CA ALA A 265 -8.71 -13.32 25.15
C ALA A 265 -7.76 -14.39 25.73
N ASP A 266 -8.24 -15.62 25.91
CA ASP A 266 -7.43 -16.74 26.44
C ASP A 266 -6.43 -17.31 25.41
N TYR A 267 -6.56 -16.94 24.12
CA TYR A 267 -5.76 -17.51 23.01
C TYR A 267 -4.68 -16.58 22.45
N PHE A 268 -4.46 -15.42 23.03
CA PHE A 268 -3.43 -14.46 22.62
C PHE A 268 -3.40 -14.23 21.11
N ILE A 269 -4.58 -14.06 20.48
CA ILE A 269 -4.73 -13.95 19.03
C ILE A 269 -3.91 -12.77 18.53
N SER A 270 -2.93 -13.03 17.69
CA SER A 270 -1.98 -12.02 17.19
C SER A 270 -1.72 -12.20 15.70
N GLY A 271 -1.25 -11.14 15.03
CA GLY A 271 -0.97 -11.18 13.59
C GLY A 271 -0.39 -9.86 13.09
N ILE A 272 -0.43 -9.65 11.77
CA ILE A 272 0.00 -8.41 11.13
C ILE A 272 -1.13 -7.85 10.25
N CYS A 273 -1.15 -6.51 10.06
CA CYS A 273 -2.23 -5.80 9.38
C CYS A 273 -3.55 -5.81 10.17
N ILE A 274 -3.84 -4.70 10.82
CA ILE A 274 -4.98 -4.59 11.74
C ILE A 274 -6.29 -4.36 10.97
N GLY A 275 -6.34 -3.35 10.08
CA GLY A 275 -7.58 -2.84 9.50
C GLY A 275 -8.56 -2.27 10.53
N VAL A 276 -9.64 -1.65 10.09
CA VAL A 276 -10.64 -1.05 10.98
C VAL A 276 -11.34 -2.12 11.82
N GLU A 277 -11.67 -3.25 11.21
CA GLU A 277 -12.34 -4.35 11.93
C GLU A 277 -11.41 -4.99 12.97
N GLY A 278 -10.15 -5.26 12.63
CA GLY A 278 -9.16 -5.76 13.60
C GLY A 278 -8.91 -4.77 14.73
N MET A 279 -8.98 -3.46 14.47
CA MET A 279 -8.89 -2.42 15.49
C MET A 279 -10.06 -2.51 16.49
N HIS A 280 -11.29 -2.77 16.01
CA HIS A 280 -12.43 -3.02 16.90
C HIS A 280 -12.18 -4.24 17.78
N LEU A 281 -11.76 -5.35 17.20
CA LEU A 281 -11.46 -6.59 17.93
C LEU A 281 -10.33 -6.40 18.97
N LEU A 282 -9.32 -5.59 18.63
CA LEU A 282 -8.23 -5.26 19.56
C LEU A 282 -8.73 -4.40 20.73
N ASN A 283 -9.58 -3.41 20.46
CA ASN A 283 -10.20 -2.56 21.51
C ASN A 283 -11.16 -3.36 22.42
N GLU A 284 -11.80 -4.39 21.90
CA GLU A 284 -12.65 -5.33 22.67
C GLU A 284 -11.82 -6.35 23.48
N GLY A 285 -10.50 -6.40 23.29
CA GLY A 285 -9.62 -7.37 23.94
C GLY A 285 -9.68 -8.77 23.33
N LYS A 286 -10.29 -8.93 22.14
CA LYS A 286 -10.40 -10.19 21.42
C LYS A 286 -9.17 -10.52 20.60
N LEU A 287 -8.40 -9.51 20.19
CA LEU A 287 -7.03 -9.65 19.70
C LEU A 287 -6.08 -9.21 20.81
N TYR A 288 -4.95 -9.89 20.92
CA TYR A 288 -3.95 -9.60 21.93
C TYR A 288 -2.94 -8.55 21.47
N ALA A 289 -2.40 -8.72 20.27
CA ALA A 289 -1.44 -7.80 19.69
C ALA A 289 -1.37 -7.96 18.17
N VAL A 290 -1.26 -6.83 17.46
CA VAL A 290 -1.13 -6.83 16.00
C VAL A 290 -0.04 -5.86 15.60
N VAL A 291 0.79 -6.23 14.63
CA VAL A 291 1.78 -5.34 14.02
C VAL A 291 1.12 -4.65 12.84
N GLU A 292 1.08 -3.31 12.84
CA GLU A 292 0.47 -2.56 11.77
C GLU A 292 1.46 -2.26 10.65
N GLN A 293 0.97 -2.24 9.41
CA GLN A 293 1.76 -1.86 8.24
C GLN A 293 1.63 -0.36 7.99
N PRO A 294 2.73 0.37 7.74
CA PRO A 294 2.72 1.83 7.60
C PRO A 294 2.24 2.28 6.21
N ALA A 295 1.07 1.80 5.76
CA ALA A 295 0.53 1.99 4.41
C ALA A 295 0.45 3.47 4.01
N LEU A 296 -0.12 4.30 4.88
CA LEU A 296 -0.26 5.74 4.64
C LEU A 296 1.10 6.43 4.50
N ASP A 297 2.06 6.07 5.36
CA ASP A 297 3.39 6.67 5.35
C ASP A 297 4.19 6.29 4.10
N MET A 298 4.02 5.07 3.57
CA MET A 298 4.71 4.61 2.36
C MET A 298 4.45 5.55 1.18
N THR A 299 3.19 5.87 0.89
CA THR A 299 2.83 6.75 -0.22
C THR A 299 3.09 8.22 0.07
N THR A 300 2.92 8.64 1.33
CA THR A 300 3.33 9.98 1.78
C THR A 300 4.80 10.23 1.47
N MET A 301 5.68 9.26 1.77
CA MET A 301 7.11 9.35 1.50
C MET A 301 7.43 9.28 0.01
N ALA A 302 6.71 8.46 -0.76
CA ALA A 302 6.87 8.42 -2.21
C ALA A 302 6.62 9.78 -2.85
N VAL A 303 5.53 10.46 -2.48
CA VAL A 303 5.23 11.82 -2.95
C VAL A 303 6.27 12.84 -2.45
N GLU A 304 6.71 12.74 -1.18
CA GLU A 304 7.74 13.63 -0.63
C GLU A 304 9.04 13.53 -1.43
N TYR A 305 9.49 12.32 -1.76
CA TYR A 305 10.74 12.14 -2.51
C TYR A 305 10.59 12.48 -3.98
N LEU A 306 9.44 12.22 -4.61
CA LEU A 306 9.16 12.74 -5.96
C LEU A 306 9.20 14.27 -5.98
N ASN A 307 8.61 14.94 -4.97
CA ASN A 307 8.68 16.39 -4.87
C ASN A 307 10.14 16.90 -4.74
N LYS A 308 11.00 16.21 -3.97
CA LYS A 308 12.42 16.53 -3.91
C LYS A 308 13.09 16.42 -5.28
N MET A 309 12.83 15.32 -6.01
CA MET A 309 13.35 15.14 -7.36
C MET A 309 12.90 16.24 -8.32
N PHE A 310 11.64 16.66 -8.25
CA PHE A 310 11.10 17.77 -9.06
C PHE A 310 11.82 19.10 -8.79
N ASN A 311 12.33 19.27 -7.56
CA ASN A 311 13.10 20.46 -7.16
C ASN A 311 14.61 20.30 -7.37
N GLY A 312 15.06 19.17 -7.93
CA GLY A 312 16.49 18.87 -8.12
C GLY A 312 17.24 18.55 -6.83
N GLU A 313 16.50 18.15 -5.78
CA GLU A 313 17.06 17.75 -4.49
C GLU A 313 17.38 16.24 -4.50
N GLU A 314 18.38 15.85 -3.70
CA GLU A 314 18.72 14.44 -3.56
C GLU A 314 17.68 13.68 -2.69
N ILE A 315 17.40 12.44 -3.08
CA ILE A 315 16.63 11.47 -2.28
C ILE A 315 17.59 10.53 -1.53
N PRO A 316 17.13 9.82 -0.50
CA PRO A 316 17.95 8.87 0.26
C PRO A 316 18.59 7.81 -0.64
N LYS A 317 19.81 7.38 -0.27
CA LYS A 317 20.64 6.43 -1.02
C LYS A 317 20.87 5.17 -0.19
N VAL A 318 21.23 4.09 -0.85
CA VAL A 318 21.62 2.83 -0.21
C VAL A 318 22.68 3.08 0.88
N GLY A 319 22.41 2.57 2.08
CA GLY A 319 23.22 2.77 3.28
C GLY A 319 22.70 3.86 4.23
N ASP A 320 21.76 4.69 3.77
CA ASP A 320 21.17 5.71 4.63
C ASP A 320 20.20 5.10 5.64
N THR A 321 20.04 5.79 6.77
CA THR A 321 18.99 5.53 7.75
C THR A 321 18.23 6.83 7.97
N ILE A 322 16.94 6.81 7.70
CA ILE A 322 16.07 7.97 7.80
C ILE A 322 15.35 7.92 9.15
N THR A 323 15.46 8.99 9.90
CA THR A 323 14.79 9.12 11.20
C THR A 323 13.86 10.32 11.21
N LYS A 324 12.68 10.14 11.82
CA LYS A 324 11.72 11.22 12.03
C LYS A 324 11.12 11.07 13.43
N GLU A 325 11.35 12.06 14.26
CA GLU A 325 10.81 12.07 15.62
C GLU A 325 9.29 11.98 15.58
N GLY A 326 8.75 11.08 16.40
CA GLY A 326 7.32 10.85 16.52
C GLY A 326 6.67 10.03 15.40
N ALA A 327 7.37 9.65 14.34
CA ALA A 327 6.82 8.77 13.31
C ALA A 327 6.90 7.30 13.74
N LEU A 328 5.81 6.55 13.58
CA LEU A 328 5.74 5.13 13.92
C LEU A 328 6.64 4.27 13.03
N TRP A 329 6.85 4.68 11.80
CA TRP A 329 7.71 4.01 10.84
C TRP A 329 9.22 4.20 11.05
N SER A 330 9.63 5.10 11.96
CA SER A 330 11.03 5.48 12.15
C SER A 330 11.76 4.53 13.13
N PRO A 331 13.01 4.15 12.83
CA PRO A 331 13.81 4.50 11.67
C PRO A 331 13.50 3.68 10.43
N ALA A 332 13.68 4.26 9.22
CA ALA A 332 13.65 3.53 7.96
C ALA A 332 15.08 3.31 7.43
N LYS A 333 15.37 2.11 6.94
CA LYS A 333 16.66 1.76 6.35
C LYS A 333 16.55 1.75 4.83
N VAL A 334 17.60 2.22 4.16
CA VAL A 334 17.69 2.20 2.70
C VAL A 334 18.72 1.15 2.27
N ILE A 335 18.26 0.14 1.54
CA ILE A 335 19.08 -0.98 1.07
C ILE A 335 19.04 -1.07 -0.46
N ASN A 336 19.81 -1.98 -1.06
CA ASN A 336 19.68 -2.26 -2.49
C ASN A 336 18.28 -2.80 -2.81
N ASN A 337 17.74 -2.38 -3.97
CA ASN A 337 16.56 -3.01 -4.52
C ASN A 337 16.94 -4.37 -5.13
N GLU A 338 16.33 -5.44 -4.65
CA GLU A 338 16.60 -6.81 -5.11
C GLU A 338 15.65 -7.24 -6.25
N PHE A 339 14.58 -6.48 -6.49
CA PHE A 339 13.54 -6.81 -7.47
C PHE A 339 13.75 -6.08 -8.80
N ALA A 340 13.87 -4.76 -8.79
CA ALA A 340 14.08 -3.97 -10.00
C ALA A 340 15.55 -4.00 -10.45
N ALA A 341 15.80 -3.63 -11.71
CA ALA A 341 17.15 -3.59 -12.29
C ALA A 341 18.10 -2.62 -11.57
N SER A 342 17.56 -1.58 -10.93
CA SER A 342 18.31 -0.54 -10.21
C SER A 342 17.38 0.24 -9.28
N GLY A 343 18.00 1.02 -8.40
CA GLY A 343 17.30 1.84 -7.41
C GLY A 343 17.55 1.35 -5.99
N ALA A 344 16.81 1.90 -5.06
CA ALA A 344 16.92 1.63 -3.64
C ALA A 344 15.59 1.10 -3.08
N THR A 345 15.67 0.31 -2.02
CA THR A 345 14.51 -0.09 -1.21
C THR A 345 14.59 0.60 0.14
N MET A 346 13.52 1.29 0.52
CA MET A 346 13.35 1.87 1.84
C MET A 346 12.43 0.98 2.68
N ILE A 347 12.96 0.46 3.76
CA ILE A 347 12.24 -0.43 4.70
C ILE A 347 11.77 0.39 5.90
N LEU A 348 10.47 0.58 6.02
CA LEU A 348 9.82 1.26 7.13
C LEU A 348 9.63 0.30 8.31
N GLN A 349 9.63 0.83 9.52
CA GLN A 349 9.23 0.05 10.69
C GLN A 349 7.72 -0.11 10.76
N SER A 350 7.29 -1.24 11.29
CA SER A 350 5.89 -1.58 11.55
C SER A 350 5.66 -1.59 13.06
N PRO A 351 4.76 -0.72 13.59
CA PRO A 351 4.53 -0.65 15.03
C PRO A 351 3.72 -1.84 15.54
N LEU A 352 4.06 -2.31 16.73
CA LEU A 352 3.31 -3.33 17.47
C LEU A 352 2.24 -2.64 18.34
N VAL A 353 0.97 -2.91 18.09
CA VAL A 353 -0.19 -2.38 18.82
C VAL A 353 -0.72 -3.46 19.76
N PRO A 354 -1.00 -3.15 21.04
CA PRO A 354 -0.96 -1.84 21.71
C PRO A 354 0.37 -1.49 22.41
N GLN A 355 1.46 -2.22 22.22
CA GLN A 355 2.70 -2.04 22.98
C GLN A 355 3.50 -0.80 22.56
N GLU A 356 3.71 -0.59 21.26
CA GLU A 356 4.48 0.53 20.73
C GLU A 356 3.65 1.79 20.47
N CYS A 357 2.34 1.62 20.27
CA CYS A 357 1.36 2.71 20.18
C CYS A 357 -0.02 2.22 20.65
N GLN A 358 -0.91 3.15 21.00
CA GLN A 358 -2.26 2.80 21.42
C GLN A 358 -3.19 2.59 20.21
N PRO A 359 -4.24 1.76 20.30
CA PRO A 359 -5.22 1.59 19.22
C PRO A 359 -5.88 2.88 18.75
N SER A 360 -5.99 3.89 19.62
CA SER A 360 -6.56 5.21 19.31
C SER A 360 -5.55 6.21 18.74
N ASP A 361 -4.35 5.78 18.38
CA ASP A 361 -3.32 6.68 17.84
C ASP A 361 -3.70 7.16 16.44
N GLU A 362 -3.84 8.48 16.27
CA GLU A 362 -4.20 9.11 14.99
C GLU A 362 -3.17 8.88 13.86
N ARG A 363 -1.98 8.35 14.17
CA ARG A 363 -0.98 7.98 13.17
C ARG A 363 -1.27 6.62 12.52
N LEU A 364 -2.12 5.81 13.13
CA LEU A 364 -2.63 4.58 12.53
C LEU A 364 -3.71 4.94 11.49
N TYR A 365 -3.61 4.35 10.31
CA TYR A 365 -4.50 4.74 9.21
C TYR A 365 -5.96 4.37 9.46
N GLU A 366 -6.22 3.34 10.25
CA GLU A 366 -7.56 2.87 10.62
C GLU A 366 -8.38 3.98 11.31
N ASN A 367 -7.72 4.82 12.10
CA ASN A 367 -8.35 5.95 12.76
C ASN A 367 -8.59 7.15 11.83
N ARG A 368 -8.23 7.01 10.54
CA ARG A 368 -8.32 8.07 9.52
C ARG A 368 -9.19 7.67 8.33
N ILE A 369 -9.48 6.36 8.17
CA ILE A 369 -10.41 5.82 7.21
C ILE A 369 -11.78 5.77 7.87
N GLY A 370 -12.68 6.70 7.56
CA GLY A 370 -14.00 6.71 8.19
C GLY A 370 -14.89 7.79 7.63
#